data_70484a98a7803f80235868b64ceb26dc
#
_entry.id   70484a98a7803f80235868b64ceb26dc
#
_cell.length_a   1.000
_cell.length_b   1.000
_cell.length_c   1.000
_cell.angle_alpha   90.00
_cell.angle_beta   90.00
_cell.angle_gamma   90.00
#
_symmetry.space_group_name_H-M   'P 1'
#
loop_
_entity.id
_entity.type
_entity.pdbx_description
1 polymer ?
#
loop_
_entity_poly.entity_id
_entity_poly.type
_entity_poly.pdbx_seq_one_letter_code
_entity_poly.pdbx_strand_id
1 'polypeptide(L)'
;ASDVYKRQAANGFKMTSEMQQGEWVNNLLKGTVGGSFVASARNAGLTSAEVSAVIKAMQWQMDFRKLKKGDEFAVLMSREMLDGKREQSQLLGVRLRSEGKDYYAIRAEDGKFYDRNGTGLAKGFLRFPTAKQFRISSNFNPRRTNPVTGRVAPHRGVDFAMPQGTPVLSVGDGEVVVAKRSGAAGYYVAIRHGRSYTTRYMH
;
A
#
# COMPACT_ATOMS: atom_id res chain seq x y z
N ALA A 1 -14.56 11.45 -25.33
CA ALA A 1 -15.69 10.59 -25.64
C ALA A 1 -16.67 10.62 -24.49
N SER A 2 -17.94 10.64 -24.77
CA SER A 2 -18.96 10.55 -23.73
C SER A 2 -19.35 9.09 -23.53
N ASP A 3 -19.45 8.68 -22.28
CA ASP A 3 -19.98 7.38 -21.95
C ASP A 3 -21.49 7.46 -21.93
N VAL A 4 -22.11 6.70 -22.81
CA VAL A 4 -23.57 6.58 -22.85
C VAL A 4 -23.96 5.38 -21.99
N TYR A 5 -24.66 5.68 -20.92
CA TYR A 5 -25.13 4.68 -20.01
C TYR A 5 -26.58 4.33 -20.32
N LYS A 6 -26.83 3.10 -20.74
CA LYS A 6 -28.18 2.62 -21.02
C LYS A 6 -28.60 1.60 -19.98
N ARG A 7 -29.65 1.90 -19.27
CA ARG A 7 -30.29 1.01 -18.31
C ARG A 7 -31.73 0.77 -18.67
N GLN A 8 -32.16 -0.47 -18.68
CA GLN A 8 -33.55 -0.83 -18.82
C GLN A 8 -34.15 -1.03 -17.43
N ALA A 9 -35.19 -0.29 -17.12
CA ALA A 9 -35.90 -0.45 -15.87
C ALA A 9 -36.86 -1.65 -15.92
N ALA A 10 -37.21 -2.21 -14.74
CA ALA A 10 -38.06 -3.39 -14.62
C ALA A 10 -39.48 -3.24 -15.23
N ASN A 11 -39.94 -2.00 -15.42
CA ASN A 11 -41.22 -1.67 -16.05
C ASN A 11 -41.13 -1.41 -17.55
N GLY A 12 -40.00 -1.75 -18.19
CA GLY A 12 -39.78 -1.55 -19.61
C GLY A 12 -39.29 -0.16 -20.02
N PHE A 13 -39.11 0.77 -19.09
CA PHE A 13 -38.48 2.05 -19.42
C PHE A 13 -36.99 1.93 -19.65
N LYS A 14 -36.52 2.61 -20.72
CA LYS A 14 -35.10 2.77 -20.97
C LYS A 14 -34.64 4.10 -20.41
N MET A 15 -33.74 4.05 -19.43
CA MET A 15 -33.02 5.24 -19.01
C MET A 15 -31.72 5.33 -19.76
N THR A 16 -31.48 6.46 -20.42
CA THR A 16 -30.22 6.80 -21.04
C THR A 16 -29.62 7.97 -20.26
N SER A 17 -28.46 7.77 -19.69
CA SER A 17 -27.72 8.83 -19.03
C SER A 17 -26.42 9.05 -19.79
N GLU A 18 -26.19 10.25 -20.24
CA GLU A 18 -24.91 10.65 -20.82
C GLU A 18 -24.06 11.27 -19.72
N MET A 19 -22.89 10.70 -19.50
CA MET A 19 -21.87 11.29 -18.68
C MET A 19 -20.92 12.07 -19.58
N GLN A 20 -20.80 13.38 -19.34
CA GLN A 20 -19.78 14.16 -20.01
C GLN A 20 -18.41 13.70 -19.54
N GLN A 21 -17.53 13.37 -20.48
CA GLN A 21 -16.12 13.21 -20.22
C GLN A 21 -15.39 14.52 -20.43
N GLY A 22 -14.58 14.87 -19.44
CA GLY A 22 -13.60 15.93 -19.61
C GLY A 22 -12.41 15.48 -20.45
N GLU A 23 -11.51 16.39 -20.66
CA GLU A 23 -10.23 16.12 -21.30
C GLU A 23 -9.23 15.61 -20.27
N TRP A 24 -8.57 14.48 -20.57
CA TRP A 24 -7.51 13.95 -19.73
C TRP A 24 -6.16 14.52 -20.15
N VAL A 25 -5.49 15.15 -19.19
CA VAL A 25 -4.20 15.80 -19.39
C VAL A 25 -3.17 15.22 -18.43
N ASN A 26 -2.00 14.90 -18.95
CA ASN A 26 -0.88 14.46 -18.13
C ASN A 26 -0.11 15.65 -17.59
N ASN A 27 0.07 15.68 -16.27
CA ASN A 27 0.85 16.69 -15.59
C ASN A 27 2.04 16.03 -14.88
N LEU A 28 3.23 16.55 -15.14
CA LEU A 28 4.43 16.17 -14.40
C LEU A 28 4.70 17.22 -13.34
N LEU A 29 4.61 16.82 -12.08
CA LEU A 29 4.78 17.67 -10.92
C LEU A 29 6.10 17.30 -10.22
N LYS A 30 6.99 18.27 -10.10
CA LYS A 30 8.32 18.08 -9.52
C LYS A 30 8.53 18.99 -8.32
N GLY A 31 9.32 18.54 -7.39
CA GLY A 31 9.71 19.35 -6.25
C GLY A 31 10.81 18.72 -5.43
N THR A 32 11.21 19.45 -4.42
CA THR A 32 12.16 19.02 -3.39
C THR A 32 11.48 19.05 -2.04
N VAL A 33 11.82 18.08 -1.21
CA VAL A 33 11.31 18.01 0.16
C VAL A 33 11.94 19.15 0.98
N GLY A 34 11.07 19.95 1.59
CA GLY A 34 11.45 20.98 2.54
C GLY A 34 11.24 20.51 3.98
N GLY A 35 10.21 21.04 4.64
CA GLY A 35 9.84 20.61 6.01
C GLY A 35 9.21 19.25 6.08
N SER A 36 8.32 18.94 5.13
CA SER A 36 7.69 17.62 5.02
C SER A 36 7.38 17.31 3.56
N PHE A 37 7.27 16.01 3.25
CA PHE A 37 6.85 15.57 1.92
C PHE A 37 5.45 16.11 1.58
N VAL A 38 4.50 15.98 2.50
CA VAL A 38 3.11 16.40 2.26
C VAL A 38 3.04 17.88 1.88
N ALA A 39 3.67 18.75 2.66
CA ALA A 39 3.68 20.18 2.38
C ALA A 39 4.37 20.48 1.04
N SER A 40 5.50 19.86 0.77
CA SER A 40 6.27 20.06 -0.46
C SER A 40 5.49 19.58 -1.70
N ALA A 41 4.83 18.44 -1.61
CA ALA A 41 3.99 17.91 -2.68
C ALA A 41 2.76 18.80 -2.93
N ARG A 42 2.13 19.31 -1.87
CA ARG A 42 1.03 20.28 -2.00
C ARG A 42 1.49 21.56 -2.69
N ASN A 43 2.64 22.07 -2.32
CA ASN A 43 3.22 23.25 -2.97
C ASN A 43 3.58 23.02 -4.44
N ALA A 44 3.91 21.79 -4.81
CA ALA A 44 4.16 21.41 -6.20
C ALA A 44 2.88 21.28 -7.02
N GLY A 45 1.71 21.36 -6.40
CA GLY A 45 0.42 21.33 -7.08
C GLY A 45 -0.38 20.03 -6.94
N LEU A 46 0.04 19.11 -6.09
CA LEU A 46 -0.76 17.92 -5.79
C LEU A 46 -1.90 18.26 -4.83
N THR A 47 -3.05 17.67 -5.05
CA THR A 47 -4.15 17.71 -4.07
C THR A 47 -3.84 16.78 -2.90
N SER A 48 -4.56 16.91 -1.79
CA SER A 48 -4.40 16.01 -0.65
C SER A 48 -4.67 14.55 -1.01
N ALA A 49 -5.66 14.29 -1.86
CA ALA A 49 -5.97 12.95 -2.36
C ALA A 49 -4.84 12.39 -3.23
N GLU A 50 -4.25 13.22 -4.08
CA GLU A 50 -3.10 12.85 -4.91
C GLU A 50 -1.86 12.54 -4.07
N VAL A 51 -1.60 13.33 -3.02
CA VAL A 51 -0.52 13.04 -2.07
C VAL A 51 -0.73 11.69 -1.39
N SER A 52 -1.95 11.41 -0.94
CA SER A 52 -2.30 10.11 -0.33
C SER A 52 -2.08 8.96 -1.30
N ALA A 53 -2.43 9.13 -2.58
CA ALA A 53 -2.20 8.12 -3.61
C ALA A 53 -0.70 7.85 -3.82
N VAL A 54 0.14 8.89 -3.81
CA VAL A 54 1.60 8.76 -3.90
C VAL A 54 2.16 7.98 -2.73
N ILE A 55 1.77 8.34 -1.51
CA ILE A 55 2.22 7.65 -0.29
C ILE A 55 1.82 6.18 -0.35
N LYS A 56 0.57 5.89 -0.71
CA LYS A 56 0.06 4.53 -0.81
C LYS A 56 0.82 3.70 -1.86
N ALA A 57 1.14 4.29 -3.01
CA ALA A 57 1.87 3.60 -4.06
C ALA A 57 3.33 3.29 -3.69
N MET A 58 3.95 4.14 -2.88
CA MET A 58 5.37 4.08 -2.54
C MET A 58 5.68 3.45 -1.18
N GLN A 59 4.67 3.25 -0.32
CA GLN A 59 4.88 2.87 1.09
C GLN A 59 5.68 1.58 1.28
N TRP A 60 5.66 0.67 0.31
CA TRP A 60 6.40 -0.59 0.38
C TRP A 60 7.88 -0.45 0.05
N GLN A 61 8.27 0.64 -0.58
CA GLN A 61 9.67 0.93 -0.93
C GLN A 61 10.28 2.01 -0.04
N MET A 62 9.46 2.95 0.42
CA MET A 62 9.93 4.16 1.06
C MET A 62 9.11 4.47 2.31
N ASP A 63 9.78 4.70 3.41
CA ASP A 63 9.18 5.30 4.59
C ASP A 63 9.27 6.83 4.45
N PHE A 64 8.14 7.47 4.21
CA PHE A 64 8.07 8.91 4.00
C PHE A 64 8.53 9.74 5.21
N ARG A 65 8.52 9.14 6.40
CA ARG A 65 9.06 9.78 7.62
C ARG A 65 10.57 9.93 7.58
N LYS A 66 11.25 9.13 6.75
CA LYS A 66 12.71 9.15 6.58
C LYS A 66 13.16 10.07 5.45
N LEU A 67 12.26 10.66 4.70
CA LEU A 67 12.61 11.64 3.69
C LEU A 67 13.23 12.87 4.33
N LYS A 68 14.31 13.35 3.72
CA LYS A 68 15.10 14.45 4.24
C LYS A 68 14.94 15.69 3.37
N LYS A 69 15.18 16.83 3.96
CA LYS A 69 15.27 18.11 3.22
C LYS A 69 16.26 17.96 2.06
N GLY A 70 15.81 18.36 0.88
CA GLY A 70 16.60 18.25 -0.35
C GLY A 70 16.34 16.98 -1.16
N ASP A 71 15.65 15.98 -0.61
CA ASP A 71 15.21 14.83 -1.39
C ASP A 71 14.26 15.31 -2.49
N GLU A 72 14.33 14.67 -3.65
CA GLU A 72 13.59 15.10 -4.84
C GLU A 72 12.44 14.15 -5.15
N PHE A 73 11.39 14.69 -5.73
CA PHE A 73 10.27 13.90 -6.24
C PHE A 73 9.80 14.40 -7.61
N ALA A 74 9.30 13.47 -8.39
CA ALA A 74 8.57 13.72 -9.62
C ALA A 74 7.33 12.82 -9.64
N VAL A 75 6.18 13.42 -9.89
CA VAL A 75 4.89 12.71 -9.89
C VAL A 75 4.21 12.97 -11.21
N LEU A 76 3.86 11.89 -11.90
CA LEU A 76 3.09 11.96 -13.13
C LEU A 76 1.63 11.67 -12.82
N MET A 77 0.79 12.69 -12.98
CA MET A 77 -0.66 12.60 -12.79
C MET A 77 -1.35 12.69 -14.15
N SER A 78 -2.36 11.87 -14.33
CA SER A 78 -3.36 12.06 -15.37
C SER A 78 -4.59 12.69 -14.74
N ARG A 79 -4.99 13.85 -15.24
CA ARG A 79 -6.09 14.65 -14.66
C ARG A 79 -7.17 14.88 -15.69
N GLU A 80 -8.40 14.59 -15.31
CA GLU A 80 -9.57 14.94 -16.10
C GLU A 80 -9.97 16.39 -15.79
N MET A 81 -10.04 17.19 -16.84
CA MET A 81 -10.48 18.57 -16.77
C MET A 81 -11.83 18.71 -17.47
N LEU A 82 -12.83 19.21 -16.77
CA LEU A 82 -14.15 19.51 -17.30
C LEU A 82 -14.52 20.93 -16.96
N ASP A 83 -14.79 21.75 -17.96
CA ASP A 83 -15.13 23.18 -17.83
C ASP A 83 -14.10 23.96 -16.98
N GLY A 84 -12.81 23.65 -17.17
CA GLY A 84 -11.71 24.27 -16.44
C GLY A 84 -11.57 23.79 -15.00
N LYS A 85 -12.37 22.85 -14.55
CA LYS A 85 -12.31 22.24 -13.21
C LYS A 85 -11.70 20.86 -13.27
N ARG A 86 -10.92 20.52 -12.25
CA ARG A 86 -10.38 19.20 -12.09
C ARG A 86 -11.43 18.28 -11.47
N GLU A 87 -11.91 17.31 -12.24
CA GLU A 87 -12.93 16.37 -11.81
C GLU A 87 -12.36 15.09 -11.22
N GLN A 88 -11.40 14.47 -11.91
CA GLN A 88 -10.76 13.24 -11.47
C GLN A 88 -9.26 13.30 -11.73
N SER A 89 -8.53 12.49 -10.99
CA SER A 89 -7.10 12.29 -11.24
C SER A 89 -6.70 10.85 -11.02
N GLN A 90 -5.66 10.45 -11.73
CA GLN A 90 -5.08 9.13 -11.66
C GLN A 90 -3.56 9.24 -11.58
N LEU A 91 -2.98 8.60 -10.56
CA LEU A 91 -1.54 8.51 -10.45
C LEU A 91 -1.00 7.53 -11.49
N LEU A 92 -0.09 7.98 -12.34
CA LEU A 92 0.56 7.14 -13.36
C LEU A 92 1.96 6.71 -12.95
N GLY A 93 2.68 7.55 -12.25
CA GLY A 93 4.03 7.21 -11.82
C GLY A 93 4.59 8.18 -10.79
N VAL A 94 5.53 7.67 -10.01
CA VAL A 94 6.27 8.44 -9.01
C VAL A 94 7.73 8.07 -9.09
N ARG A 95 8.59 9.07 -8.98
CA ARG A 95 10.01 8.91 -8.71
C ARG A 95 10.35 9.68 -7.44
N LEU A 96 11.00 9.02 -6.52
CA LEU A 96 11.61 9.65 -5.34
C LEU A 96 13.10 9.44 -5.41
N ARG A 97 13.86 10.50 -5.21
CA ARG A 97 15.31 10.44 -5.09
C ARG A 97 15.71 10.79 -3.67
N SER A 98 16.35 9.87 -3.00
CA SER A 98 16.83 10.02 -1.64
C SER A 98 18.15 9.29 -1.46
N GLU A 99 19.11 9.94 -0.82
CA GLU A 99 20.44 9.38 -0.56
C GLU A 99 21.15 8.82 -1.81
N GLY A 100 20.97 9.52 -2.94
CA GLY A 100 21.57 9.13 -4.21
C GLY A 100 20.90 7.96 -4.93
N LYS A 101 19.76 7.50 -4.44
CA LYS A 101 18.98 6.42 -5.04
C LYS A 101 17.64 6.89 -5.56
N ASP A 102 17.20 6.33 -6.67
CA ASP A 102 15.89 6.55 -7.24
C ASP A 102 14.97 5.39 -6.93
N TYR A 103 13.77 5.73 -6.47
CA TYR A 103 12.69 4.79 -6.17
C TYR A 103 11.51 5.10 -7.08
N TYR A 104 10.93 4.09 -7.70
CA TYR A 104 9.84 4.25 -8.65
C TYR A 104 8.62 3.47 -8.23
N ALA A 105 7.45 4.05 -8.48
CA ALA A 105 6.19 3.33 -8.55
C ALA A 105 5.54 3.68 -9.88
N ILE A 106 5.30 2.70 -10.72
CA ILE A 106 4.80 2.89 -12.09
C ILE A 106 3.50 2.10 -12.24
N ARG A 107 2.45 2.77 -12.66
CA ARG A 107 1.17 2.13 -12.94
C ARG A 107 1.27 1.37 -14.25
N ALA A 108 0.96 0.07 -14.21
CA ALA A 108 0.85 -0.77 -15.39
C ALA A 108 -0.60 -0.79 -15.93
N GLU A 109 -0.79 -1.42 -17.08
CA GLU A 109 -2.11 -1.56 -17.71
C GLU A 109 -3.13 -2.29 -16.82
N ASP A 110 -2.68 -3.17 -15.95
CA ASP A 110 -3.52 -3.87 -14.97
C ASP A 110 -4.00 -2.96 -13.81
N GLY A 111 -3.57 -1.70 -13.80
CA GLY A 111 -3.89 -0.72 -12.77
C GLY A 111 -3.08 -0.86 -11.48
N LYS A 112 -2.18 -1.83 -11.41
CA LYS A 112 -1.29 -2.04 -10.27
C LYS A 112 0.01 -1.27 -10.44
N PHE A 113 0.67 -1.01 -9.31
CA PHE A 113 1.96 -0.34 -9.31
C PHE A 113 3.11 -1.34 -9.22
N TYR A 114 4.17 -1.04 -9.94
CA TYR A 114 5.39 -1.84 -10.01
C TYR A 114 6.60 -0.93 -9.83
N ASP A 115 7.69 -1.49 -9.30
CA ASP A 115 8.95 -0.77 -9.25
C ASP A 115 9.63 -0.72 -10.64
N ARG A 116 10.78 -0.11 -10.73
CA ARG A 116 11.52 0.00 -11.99
C ARG A 116 11.94 -1.34 -12.61
N ASN A 117 11.98 -2.41 -11.81
CA ASN A 117 12.35 -3.75 -12.25
C ASN A 117 11.11 -4.61 -12.61
N GLY A 118 9.93 -4.04 -12.52
CA GLY A 118 8.68 -4.76 -12.77
C GLY A 118 8.21 -5.62 -11.59
N THR A 119 8.79 -5.43 -10.41
CA THR A 119 8.34 -6.11 -9.19
C THR A 119 7.09 -5.42 -8.66
N GLY A 120 6.04 -6.20 -8.39
CA GLY A 120 4.77 -5.69 -7.86
C GLY A 120 4.93 -5.02 -6.50
N LEU A 121 4.27 -3.88 -6.33
CA LEU A 121 4.20 -3.16 -5.07
C LEU A 121 2.91 -3.54 -4.36
N ALA A 122 3.03 -4.17 -3.19
CA ALA A 122 1.89 -4.64 -2.42
C ALA A 122 0.93 -3.51 -2.07
N LYS A 123 -0.37 -3.76 -2.18
CA LYS A 123 -1.42 -2.77 -1.93
C LYS A 123 -1.92 -2.75 -0.50
N GLY A 124 -1.39 -3.57 0.35
CA GLY A 124 -1.80 -3.71 1.74
C GLY A 124 -1.66 -5.15 2.22
N PHE A 125 -1.90 -5.34 3.50
CA PHE A 125 -1.86 -6.65 4.13
C PHE A 125 -3.25 -7.26 4.23
N LEU A 126 -3.32 -8.58 4.11
CA LEU A 126 -4.47 -9.32 4.60
C LEU A 126 -4.61 -9.08 6.10
N ARG A 127 -5.83 -8.97 6.57
CA ARG A 127 -6.09 -8.77 8.00
C ARG A 127 -5.68 -10.01 8.82
N PHE A 128 -5.80 -11.19 8.22
CA PHE A 128 -5.44 -12.46 8.85
C PHE A 128 -4.57 -13.29 7.93
N PRO A 129 -3.60 -14.04 8.46
CA PRO A 129 -2.74 -14.91 7.65
C PRO A 129 -3.39 -16.25 7.33
N THR A 130 -4.71 -16.28 7.17
CA THR A 130 -5.49 -17.49 6.93
C THR A 130 -6.66 -17.18 5.99
N ALA A 131 -7.16 -18.19 5.28
CA ALA A 131 -8.27 -18.03 4.35
C ALA A 131 -9.59 -17.66 5.04
N LYS A 132 -9.73 -18.01 6.31
CA LYS A 132 -10.89 -17.63 7.15
C LYS A 132 -10.40 -17.14 8.51
N GLN A 133 -11.27 -16.45 9.23
CA GLN A 133 -10.97 -15.98 10.57
C GLN A 133 -11.02 -17.15 11.58
N PHE A 134 -9.97 -17.29 12.38
CA PHE A 134 -9.91 -18.20 13.50
C PHE A 134 -9.91 -17.44 14.83
N ARG A 135 -10.22 -18.15 15.90
CA ARG A 135 -10.20 -17.56 17.24
C ARG A 135 -8.77 -17.15 17.62
N ILE A 136 -8.63 -15.96 18.15
CA ILE A 136 -7.37 -15.50 18.72
C ILE A 136 -7.23 -16.11 20.11
N SER A 137 -6.19 -16.92 20.31
CA SER A 137 -5.90 -17.52 21.61
C SER A 137 -5.03 -16.64 22.50
N SER A 138 -4.20 -15.80 21.90
CA SER A 138 -3.36 -14.84 22.62
C SER A 138 -3.13 -13.59 21.78
N ASN A 139 -3.45 -12.44 22.35
CA ASN A 139 -3.28 -11.14 21.68
C ASN A 139 -1.85 -10.62 21.81
N PHE A 140 -1.52 -9.69 20.92
CA PHE A 140 -0.32 -8.89 21.05
C PHE A 140 -0.33 -8.14 22.39
N ASN A 141 0.75 -8.29 23.16
CA ASN A 141 0.91 -7.59 24.43
C ASN A 141 2.40 -7.33 24.71
N PRO A 142 2.87 -6.12 24.45
CA PRO A 142 4.29 -5.77 24.65
C PRO A 142 4.71 -5.73 26.12
N ARG A 143 3.76 -5.77 27.05
CA ARG A 143 4.01 -5.71 28.50
C ARG A 143 3.45 -6.91 29.27
N ARG A 144 3.28 -8.04 28.58
CA ARG A 144 2.76 -9.25 29.23
C ARG A 144 3.71 -9.69 30.34
N THR A 145 3.14 -9.96 31.51
CA THR A 145 3.87 -10.51 32.66
C THR A 145 3.66 -12.02 32.71
N ASN A 146 4.75 -12.77 32.87
CA ASN A 146 4.66 -14.21 33.06
C ASN A 146 4.05 -14.47 34.44
N PRO A 147 2.93 -15.20 34.53
CA PRO A 147 2.23 -15.42 35.82
C PRO A 147 3.01 -16.29 36.80
N VAL A 148 3.97 -17.10 36.29
CA VAL A 148 4.78 -17.99 37.13
C VAL A 148 6.01 -17.27 37.67
N THR A 149 6.73 -16.54 36.83
CA THR A 149 8.01 -15.89 37.19
C THR A 149 7.86 -14.43 37.60
N GLY A 150 6.71 -13.79 37.34
CA GLY A 150 6.49 -12.36 37.53
C GLY A 150 7.31 -11.47 36.61
N ARG A 151 8.10 -12.04 35.68
CA ARG A 151 8.93 -11.29 34.75
C ARG A 151 8.12 -10.81 33.55
N VAL A 152 8.48 -9.66 32.99
CA VAL A 152 7.92 -9.17 31.74
C VAL A 152 8.39 -10.06 30.59
N ALA A 153 7.44 -10.71 29.95
CA ALA A 153 7.67 -11.56 28.77
C ALA A 153 6.73 -11.09 27.64
N PRO A 154 7.16 -10.09 26.86
CA PRO A 154 6.30 -9.50 25.82
C PRO A 154 5.81 -10.55 24.82
N HIS A 155 4.53 -10.48 24.47
CA HIS A 155 3.98 -11.21 23.34
C HIS A 155 3.94 -10.29 22.11
N ARG A 156 4.86 -10.48 21.20
CA ARG A 156 5.09 -9.60 20.04
C ARG A 156 4.33 -10.01 18.79
N GLY A 157 3.36 -10.88 18.93
CA GLY A 157 2.52 -11.36 17.86
C GLY A 157 1.13 -11.67 18.36
N VAL A 158 0.33 -12.24 17.46
CA VAL A 158 -1.01 -12.73 17.75
C VAL A 158 -1.01 -14.24 17.49
N ASP A 159 -1.52 -15.01 18.43
CA ASP A 159 -1.68 -16.47 18.28
C ASP A 159 -3.11 -16.79 17.88
N PHE A 160 -3.25 -17.62 16.88
CA PHE A 160 -4.53 -18.12 16.39
C PHE A 160 -4.70 -19.60 16.76
N ALA A 161 -5.85 -19.93 17.31
CA ALA A 161 -6.21 -21.32 17.55
C ALA A 161 -6.85 -21.91 16.30
N MET A 162 -6.16 -22.83 15.65
CA MET A 162 -6.61 -23.48 14.43
C MET A 162 -6.15 -24.94 14.39
N PRO A 163 -6.85 -25.80 13.65
CA PRO A 163 -6.43 -27.20 13.51
C PRO A 163 -5.03 -27.33 12.91
N GLN A 164 -4.30 -28.35 13.32
CA GLN A 164 -3.02 -28.68 12.71
C GLN A 164 -3.20 -28.94 11.22
N GLY A 165 -2.26 -28.45 10.42
CA GLY A 165 -2.34 -28.54 8.96
C GLY A 165 -3.12 -27.41 8.28
N THR A 166 -3.69 -26.49 9.04
CA THR A 166 -4.32 -25.29 8.45
C THR A 166 -3.29 -24.47 7.67
N PRO A 167 -3.55 -24.16 6.38
CA PRO A 167 -2.64 -23.32 5.61
C PRO A 167 -2.49 -21.93 6.21
N VAL A 168 -1.25 -21.50 6.38
CA VAL A 168 -0.88 -20.13 6.76
C VAL A 168 -0.45 -19.40 5.50
N LEU A 169 -1.09 -18.27 5.25
CA LEU A 169 -0.87 -17.45 4.05
C LEU A 169 0.03 -16.26 4.38
N SER A 170 0.88 -15.89 3.44
CA SER A 170 1.52 -14.59 3.51
C SER A 170 0.46 -13.49 3.49
N VAL A 171 0.55 -12.54 4.40
CA VAL A 171 -0.41 -11.41 4.46
C VAL A 171 -0.22 -10.39 3.33
N GLY A 172 0.84 -10.51 2.56
CA GLY A 172 1.10 -9.62 1.43
C GLY A 172 2.23 -10.14 0.55
N ASP A 173 2.41 -9.49 -0.58
CA ASP A 173 3.52 -9.80 -1.48
C ASP A 173 4.85 -9.46 -0.82
N GLY A 174 5.86 -10.26 -1.08
CA GLY A 174 7.18 -10.04 -0.50
C GLY A 174 8.17 -11.13 -0.85
N GLU A 175 9.34 -11.04 -0.23
CA GLU A 175 10.43 -11.98 -0.40
C GLU A 175 10.63 -12.78 0.88
N VAL A 176 10.69 -14.10 0.77
CA VAL A 176 11.02 -14.97 1.90
C VAL A 176 12.49 -14.77 2.27
N VAL A 177 12.74 -14.26 3.46
CA VAL A 177 14.10 -14.00 3.96
C VAL A 177 14.53 -15.01 5.02
N VAL A 178 13.59 -15.72 5.63
CA VAL A 178 13.85 -16.82 6.56
C VAL A 178 12.85 -17.94 6.31
N ALA A 179 13.33 -19.16 6.23
CA ALA A 179 12.50 -20.37 6.23
C ALA A 179 13.31 -21.49 6.88
N LYS A 180 13.07 -21.74 8.16
CA LYS A 180 13.84 -22.73 8.93
C LYS A 180 13.06 -23.21 10.14
N ARG A 181 13.55 -24.28 10.76
CA ARG A 181 13.15 -24.67 12.12
C ARG A 181 14.08 -23.97 13.11
N SER A 182 13.53 -23.33 14.12
CA SER A 182 14.31 -22.51 15.07
C SER A 182 13.74 -22.68 16.49
N GLY A 183 14.39 -23.45 17.33
CA GLY A 183 14.17 -23.55 18.77
C GLY A 183 12.70 -23.32 19.22
N ALA A 184 12.52 -22.35 20.09
CA ALA A 184 11.19 -21.98 20.62
C ALA A 184 10.20 -21.45 19.58
N ALA A 185 10.68 -20.91 18.46
CA ALA A 185 9.83 -20.42 17.38
C ALA A 185 9.23 -21.55 16.52
N GLY A 186 9.75 -22.77 16.66
CA GLY A 186 9.32 -23.91 15.84
C GLY A 186 9.65 -23.71 14.36
N TYR A 187 8.73 -24.03 13.47
CA TYR A 187 8.85 -23.66 12.07
C TYR A 187 8.67 -22.15 11.93
N TYR A 188 9.63 -21.52 11.29
CA TYR A 188 9.71 -20.08 11.24
C TYR A 188 9.89 -19.60 9.79
N VAL A 189 8.99 -18.76 9.35
CA VAL A 189 9.07 -18.08 8.06
C VAL A 189 9.02 -16.58 8.30
N ALA A 190 9.93 -15.84 7.68
CA ALA A 190 9.88 -14.38 7.64
C ALA A 190 9.82 -13.92 6.20
N ILE A 191 8.95 -12.96 5.95
CA ILE A 191 8.73 -12.36 4.64
C ILE A 191 8.97 -10.87 4.74
N ARG A 192 9.86 -10.37 3.89
CA ARG A 192 10.12 -8.94 3.76
C ARG A 192 9.19 -8.36 2.70
N HIS A 193 8.43 -7.34 3.08
CA HIS A 193 7.51 -6.59 2.23
C HIS A 193 8.08 -5.20 1.97
N GLY A 194 8.82 -5.05 0.89
CA GLY A 194 9.50 -3.79 0.62
C GLY A 194 10.59 -3.48 1.66
N ARG A 195 10.73 -2.21 2.03
CA ARG A 195 11.79 -1.77 2.95
C ARG A 195 11.36 -1.65 4.40
N SER A 196 10.08 -1.46 4.66
CA SER A 196 9.62 -1.04 5.98
C SER A 196 8.96 -2.14 6.78
N TYR A 197 8.58 -3.26 6.16
CA TYR A 197 7.79 -4.28 6.82
C TYR A 197 8.38 -5.67 6.65
N THR A 198 8.38 -6.41 7.74
CA THR A 198 8.67 -7.84 7.74
C THR A 198 7.60 -8.53 8.58
N THR A 199 6.97 -9.55 8.01
CA THR A 199 6.03 -10.39 8.74
C THR A 199 6.67 -11.72 9.10
N ARG A 200 6.29 -12.26 10.24
CA ARG A 200 6.85 -13.50 10.79
C ARG A 200 5.74 -14.47 11.14
N TYR A 201 5.95 -15.71 10.80
CA TYR A 201 5.02 -16.81 11.01
C TYR A 201 5.77 -17.91 11.75
N MET A 202 5.26 -18.32 12.92
CA MET A 202 5.94 -19.24 13.84
C MET A 202 5.03 -20.37 14.25
N HIS A 203 5.66 -21.45 14.74
CA HIS A 203 4.99 -22.67 15.19
C HIS A 203 4.30 -23.40 14.01
#